data_d63176ff70815c5a49df6f74ba3767f4
#
_entry.id   d63176ff70815c5a49df6f74ba3767f4
#
_cell.length_a   1.000
_cell.length_b   1.000
_cell.length_c   1.000
_cell.angle_alpha   90.00
_cell.angle_beta   90.00
_cell.angle_gamma   90.00
#
_symmetry.space_group_name_H-M   'P 1'
#
loop_
_entity.id
_entity.type
_entity.pdbx_description
1 polymer ?
#
loop_
_entity_poly.entity_id
_entity_poly.type
_entity_poly.pdbx_seq_one_letter_code
_entity_poly.pdbx_strand_id
1 'polypeptide(L)'
;AINAKKNNSNILVVSKTYPTHSQSVQAQGGINAVLYEDEDSVETHIEDTYKASCKLSNKENIKLMCQNAKDTIFWLDSIGVPFNRTSNKRIAQRKFGGTKKIRTCYSSDYTGLKILHTLYDKCIYENIEFKNEYFFLDLIIKDNTCVGAVFYDIVNGEVKEILAKTTIIATGG
;
A
#
# COMPACT_ATOMS: atom_id res chain seq x y z
N ALA A 1 2.70 9.08 0.80
CA ALA A 1 2.45 10.38 0.16
C ALA A 1 1.29 11.12 0.85
N ILE A 2 0.05 10.59 0.84
CA ILE A 2 -1.16 11.27 1.38
C ILE A 2 -0.97 11.74 2.83
N ASN A 3 -0.45 10.88 3.73
CA ASN A 3 -0.25 11.27 5.13
C ASN A 3 0.85 12.33 5.32
N ALA A 4 1.91 12.29 4.49
CA ALA A 4 2.94 13.31 4.52
C ALA A 4 2.42 14.66 4.02
N LYS A 5 1.50 14.66 3.03
CA LYS A 5 0.89 15.88 2.50
C LYS A 5 0.08 16.64 3.55
N LYS A 6 -0.56 15.94 4.49
CA LYS A 6 -1.28 16.57 5.61
C LYS A 6 -0.42 17.50 6.47
N ASN A 7 0.89 17.28 6.47
CA ASN A 7 1.87 18.10 7.19
C ASN A 7 2.50 19.21 6.31
N ASN A 8 1.81 19.64 5.26
CA ASN A 8 2.28 20.65 4.30
C ASN A 8 3.63 20.32 3.63
N SER A 9 3.99 19.05 3.54
CA SER A 9 5.20 18.62 2.87
C SER A 9 5.08 18.76 1.35
N ASN A 10 6.15 19.19 0.69
CA ASN A 10 6.26 19.08 -0.75
C ASN A 10 6.64 17.63 -1.10
N ILE A 11 5.83 16.97 -1.92
CA ILE A 11 5.95 15.53 -2.17
C ILE A 11 5.98 15.27 -3.66
N LEU A 12 6.95 14.44 -4.05
CA LEU A 12 7.04 13.85 -5.37
C LEU A 12 6.98 12.33 -5.25
N VAL A 13 6.10 11.71 -6.01
CA VAL A 13 6.06 10.26 -6.18
C VAL A 13 6.70 9.91 -7.52
N VAL A 14 7.72 9.06 -7.49
CA VAL A 14 8.42 8.59 -8.69
C VAL A 14 8.12 7.13 -8.91
N SER A 15 7.76 6.75 -10.12
CA SER A 15 7.38 5.38 -10.46
C SER A 15 7.99 4.95 -11.80
N LYS A 16 8.42 3.70 -11.86
CA LYS A 16 8.93 3.07 -13.08
C LYS A 16 7.88 2.97 -14.19
N THR A 17 6.63 2.76 -13.80
CA THR A 17 5.47 2.70 -14.70
C THR A 17 4.41 3.68 -14.21
N TYR A 18 3.30 3.79 -14.90
CA TYR A 18 2.14 4.46 -14.32
C TYR A 18 1.71 3.75 -13.03
N PRO A 19 1.48 4.47 -11.92
CA PRO A 19 1.12 3.88 -10.63
C PRO A 19 -0.06 2.92 -10.72
N THR A 20 -1.05 3.25 -11.57
CA THR A 20 -2.24 2.43 -11.83
C THR A 20 -1.97 1.15 -12.64
N HIS A 21 -0.73 0.91 -13.07
CA HIS A 21 -0.29 -0.30 -13.77
C HIS A 21 0.72 -1.12 -12.96
N SER A 22 0.90 -0.81 -11.67
CA SER A 22 1.81 -1.55 -10.81
C SER A 22 1.27 -2.94 -10.46
N GLN A 23 2.13 -3.80 -9.92
CA GLN A 23 1.80 -5.19 -9.55
C GLN A 23 0.59 -5.28 -8.61
N SER A 24 0.39 -4.31 -7.73
CA SER A 24 -0.74 -4.27 -6.79
C SER A 24 -2.11 -4.31 -7.47
N VAL A 25 -2.22 -3.81 -8.72
CA VAL A 25 -3.47 -3.84 -9.51
C VAL A 25 -3.98 -5.26 -9.74
N GLN A 26 -3.09 -6.23 -9.82
CA GLN A 26 -3.42 -7.62 -10.11
C GLN A 26 -3.88 -8.40 -8.88
N ALA A 27 -3.85 -7.82 -7.69
CA ALA A 27 -4.31 -8.46 -6.47
C ALA A 27 -5.84 -8.60 -6.45
N GLN A 28 -6.32 -9.83 -6.62
CA GLN A 28 -7.75 -10.15 -6.73
C GLN A 28 -8.36 -10.58 -5.40
N GLY A 29 -7.57 -11.23 -4.54
CA GLY A 29 -8.06 -11.93 -3.36
C GLY A 29 -8.73 -11.05 -2.32
N GLY A 30 -8.17 -9.91 -2.06
CA GLY A 30 -8.60 -8.99 -1.01
C GLY A 30 -7.50 -8.71 0.00
N ILE A 31 -7.84 -8.04 1.06
CA ILE A 31 -6.94 -7.64 2.14
C ILE A 31 -7.47 -8.12 3.50
N ASN A 32 -6.63 -8.77 4.28
CA ASN A 32 -7.00 -9.33 5.57
C ASN A 32 -7.03 -8.27 6.67
N ALA A 33 -8.15 -8.21 7.39
CA ALA A 33 -8.28 -7.41 8.60
C ALA A 33 -9.35 -8.00 9.52
N VAL A 34 -9.12 -8.02 10.82
CA VAL A 34 -10.14 -8.40 11.81
C VAL A 34 -11.03 -7.18 12.04
N LEU A 35 -12.17 -7.11 11.35
CA LEU A 35 -13.12 -6.00 11.50
C LEU A 35 -14.12 -6.25 12.64
N TYR A 36 -14.51 -7.51 12.82
CA TYR A 36 -15.53 -7.94 13.77
C TYR A 36 -14.94 -9.05 14.65
N GLU A 37 -14.93 -8.82 15.94
CA GLU A 37 -14.20 -9.64 16.91
C GLU A 37 -15.00 -10.85 17.42
N ASP A 38 -16.27 -10.96 17.02
CA ASP A 38 -17.16 -12.04 17.47
C ASP A 38 -16.71 -13.43 17.00
N GLU A 39 -15.98 -13.51 15.89
CA GLU A 39 -15.57 -14.78 15.27
C GLU A 39 -14.07 -14.91 15.03
N ASP A 40 -13.28 -13.85 15.26
CA ASP A 40 -11.85 -13.79 14.96
C ASP A 40 -11.10 -12.88 15.93
N SER A 41 -9.77 -13.00 16.00
CA SER A 41 -8.94 -12.14 16.83
C SER A 41 -7.69 -11.68 16.10
N VAL A 42 -7.14 -10.56 16.56
CA VAL A 42 -5.86 -10.02 16.04
C VAL A 42 -4.74 -11.04 16.27
N GLU A 43 -4.75 -11.77 17.38
CA GLU A 43 -3.75 -12.79 17.71
C GLU A 43 -3.78 -13.93 16.68
N THR A 44 -4.97 -14.41 16.32
CA THR A 44 -5.13 -15.43 15.27
C THR A 44 -4.65 -14.92 13.91
N HIS A 45 -4.90 -13.64 13.60
CA HIS A 45 -4.41 -13.01 12.37
C HIS A 45 -2.87 -12.95 12.36
N ILE A 46 -2.24 -12.58 13.48
CA ILE A 46 -0.78 -12.57 13.64
C ILE A 46 -0.19 -13.97 13.42
N GLU A 47 -0.78 -14.99 14.06
CA GLU A 47 -0.29 -16.36 13.92
C GLU A 47 -0.41 -16.90 12.49
N ASP A 48 -1.55 -16.69 11.84
CA ASP A 48 -1.77 -17.12 10.46
C ASP A 48 -0.79 -16.44 9.52
N THR A 49 -0.56 -15.13 9.69
CA THR A 49 0.39 -14.34 8.88
C THR A 49 1.82 -14.82 9.10
N TYR A 50 2.21 -15.07 10.35
CA TYR A 50 3.56 -15.59 10.65
C TYR A 50 3.79 -16.97 10.05
N LYS A 51 2.77 -17.86 10.07
CA LYS A 51 2.83 -19.17 9.42
C LYS A 51 2.94 -19.04 7.91
N ALA A 52 2.12 -18.16 7.30
CA ALA A 52 2.13 -17.92 5.85
C ALA A 52 3.47 -17.39 5.34
N SER A 53 4.19 -16.63 6.16
CA SER A 53 5.54 -16.16 5.85
C SER A 53 6.64 -17.22 6.03
N CYS A 54 6.28 -18.49 6.24
CA CYS A 54 7.23 -19.56 6.57
C CYS A 54 8.11 -19.24 7.79
N LYS A 55 7.63 -18.37 8.69
CA LYS A 55 8.34 -17.86 9.87
C LYS A 55 9.60 -17.02 9.57
N LEU A 56 9.75 -16.54 8.34
CA LEU A 56 10.87 -15.70 7.92
C LEU A 56 10.67 -14.23 8.28
N SER A 57 9.42 -13.80 8.47
CA SER A 57 9.10 -12.42 8.76
C SER A 57 9.36 -12.04 10.23
N ASN A 58 9.65 -10.76 10.45
CA ASN A 58 9.75 -10.20 11.79
C ASN A 58 8.37 -10.15 12.45
N LYS A 59 8.24 -10.79 13.63
CA LYS A 59 6.96 -10.91 14.36
C LYS A 59 6.42 -9.56 14.82
N GLU A 60 7.27 -8.63 15.21
CA GLU A 60 6.84 -7.31 15.67
C GLU A 60 6.23 -6.51 14.53
N ASN A 61 6.80 -6.61 13.33
CA ASN A 61 6.23 -5.98 12.14
C ASN A 61 4.87 -6.59 11.76
N ILE A 62 4.72 -7.92 11.85
CA ILE A 62 3.43 -8.59 11.64
C ILE A 62 2.40 -8.12 12.68
N LYS A 63 2.80 -8.05 13.95
CA LYS A 63 1.92 -7.56 15.03
C LYS A 63 1.44 -6.15 14.75
N LEU A 64 2.37 -5.23 14.42
CA LEU A 64 2.04 -3.85 14.07
C LEU A 64 1.06 -3.79 12.89
N MET A 65 1.31 -4.55 11.83
CA MET A 65 0.45 -4.61 10.64
C MET A 65 -0.95 -5.12 11.00
N CYS A 66 -1.07 -6.23 11.71
CA CYS A 66 -2.36 -6.83 12.04
C CYS A 66 -3.19 -5.96 13.00
N GLN A 67 -2.54 -5.30 13.97
CA GLN A 67 -3.20 -4.39 14.91
C GLN A 67 -3.78 -3.15 14.20
N ASN A 68 -3.10 -2.63 13.18
CA ASN A 68 -3.54 -1.46 12.43
C ASN A 68 -4.42 -1.79 11.22
N ALA A 69 -4.65 -3.07 10.91
CA ALA A 69 -5.38 -3.49 9.72
C ALA A 69 -6.82 -2.97 9.71
N LYS A 70 -7.52 -3.03 10.84
CA LYS A 70 -8.91 -2.57 10.98
C LYS A 70 -9.06 -1.10 10.63
N ASP A 71 -8.25 -0.23 11.23
CA ASP A 71 -8.28 1.21 10.99
C ASP A 71 -7.88 1.55 9.55
N THR A 72 -6.93 0.80 9.00
CA THR A 72 -6.51 0.93 7.59
C THR A 72 -7.67 0.63 6.64
N ILE A 73 -8.43 -0.43 6.87
CA ILE A 73 -9.60 -0.76 6.04
C ILE A 73 -10.68 0.32 6.13
N PHE A 74 -11.01 0.79 7.33
CA PHE A 74 -11.99 1.87 7.48
C PHE A 74 -11.51 3.18 6.86
N TRP A 75 -10.22 3.47 6.94
CA TRP A 75 -9.66 4.61 6.23
C TRP A 75 -9.77 4.46 4.71
N LEU A 76 -9.41 3.31 4.14
CA LEU A 76 -9.55 3.03 2.71
C LEU A 76 -11.02 3.17 2.26
N ASP A 77 -11.93 2.65 3.06
CA ASP A 77 -13.38 2.80 2.83
C ASP A 77 -13.81 4.27 2.83
N SER A 78 -13.34 5.05 3.80
CA SER A 78 -13.66 6.47 3.94
C SER A 78 -13.17 7.34 2.78
N ILE A 79 -12.09 6.93 2.11
CA ILE A 79 -11.57 7.63 0.93
C ILE A 79 -12.17 7.12 -0.39
N GLY A 80 -13.08 6.14 -0.32
CA GLY A 80 -13.89 5.72 -1.46
C GLY A 80 -13.54 4.34 -2.07
N VAL A 81 -12.73 3.50 -1.41
CA VAL A 81 -12.53 2.12 -1.89
C VAL A 81 -13.86 1.36 -1.81
N PRO A 82 -14.40 0.85 -2.94
CA PRO A 82 -15.73 0.26 -2.99
C PRO A 82 -15.72 -1.20 -2.51
N PHE A 83 -15.45 -1.42 -1.21
CA PHE A 83 -15.54 -2.76 -0.64
C PHE A 83 -16.96 -3.33 -0.76
N ASN A 84 -17.06 -4.63 -1.00
CA ASN A 84 -18.34 -5.33 -0.97
C ASN A 84 -19.01 -5.16 0.40
N ARG A 85 -20.34 -5.13 0.39
CA ARG A 85 -21.17 -4.90 1.58
C ARG A 85 -22.08 -6.09 1.85
N THR A 86 -22.32 -6.33 3.12
CA THR A 86 -23.41 -7.22 3.58
C THR A 86 -24.76 -6.54 3.41
N SER A 87 -25.87 -7.27 3.61
CA SER A 87 -27.24 -6.73 3.64
C SER A 87 -27.38 -5.58 4.66
N ASN A 88 -26.64 -5.65 5.76
CA ASN A 88 -26.62 -4.63 6.82
C ASN A 88 -25.62 -3.49 6.55
N LYS A 89 -25.17 -3.33 5.30
CA LYS A 89 -24.23 -2.27 4.86
C LYS A 89 -22.83 -2.31 5.52
N ARG A 90 -22.49 -3.36 6.27
CA ARG A 90 -21.13 -3.57 6.79
C ARG A 90 -20.20 -4.01 5.67
N ILE A 91 -18.89 -3.76 5.80
CA ILE A 91 -17.89 -4.28 4.88
C ILE A 91 -17.97 -5.81 4.91
N ALA A 92 -18.17 -6.43 3.76
CA ALA A 92 -18.24 -7.88 3.66
C ALA A 92 -16.84 -8.48 3.76
N GLN A 93 -16.75 -9.63 4.41
CA GLN A 93 -15.53 -10.40 4.51
C GLN A 93 -15.76 -11.80 3.93
N ARG A 94 -14.73 -12.38 3.34
CA ARG A 94 -14.75 -13.74 2.80
C ARG A 94 -13.58 -14.58 3.33
N LYS A 95 -13.70 -15.88 3.27
CA LYS A 95 -12.59 -16.79 3.51
C LYS A 95 -11.68 -16.77 2.29
N PHE A 96 -10.38 -16.67 2.50
CA PHE A 96 -9.39 -16.73 1.43
C PHE A 96 -8.26 -17.70 1.77
N GLY A 97 -7.50 -18.13 0.77
CA GLY A 97 -6.43 -19.11 0.97
C GLY A 97 -5.43 -18.70 2.06
N GLY A 98 -5.02 -19.68 2.89
CA GLY A 98 -4.05 -19.45 3.96
C GLY A 98 -4.64 -18.89 5.27
N THR A 99 -5.92 -18.49 5.31
CA THR A 99 -6.57 -18.02 6.54
C THR A 99 -7.47 -19.07 7.15
N LYS A 100 -7.45 -19.20 8.47
CA LYS A 100 -8.38 -20.08 9.21
C LYS A 100 -9.76 -19.45 9.35
N LYS A 101 -9.82 -18.13 9.38
CA LYS A 101 -11.01 -17.31 9.68
C LYS A 101 -11.46 -16.47 8.48
N ILE A 102 -12.69 -15.99 8.55
CA ILE A 102 -13.30 -15.09 7.55
C ILE A 102 -12.87 -13.67 7.89
N ARG A 103 -11.82 -13.16 7.24
CA ARG A 103 -11.28 -11.81 7.52
C ARG A 103 -10.87 -11.02 6.28
N THR A 104 -11.07 -11.56 5.09
CA THR A 104 -10.60 -10.93 3.86
C THR A 104 -11.64 -9.94 3.34
N CYS A 105 -11.34 -8.64 3.44
CA CYS A 105 -12.12 -7.57 2.85
C CYS A 105 -11.82 -7.51 1.35
N TYR A 106 -12.84 -7.33 0.51
CA TYR A 106 -12.69 -7.47 -0.94
C TYR A 106 -13.61 -6.52 -1.71
N SER A 107 -13.24 -6.25 -2.95
CA SER A 107 -14.05 -5.54 -3.93
C SER A 107 -14.15 -6.44 -5.18
N SER A 108 -15.17 -7.30 -5.24
CA SER A 108 -15.30 -8.36 -6.26
C SER A 108 -13.95 -9.10 -6.46
N ASP A 109 -13.46 -9.18 -7.69
CA ASP A 109 -12.15 -9.74 -8.04
C ASP A 109 -11.15 -8.65 -8.45
N TYR A 110 -11.36 -7.41 -8.00
CA TYR A 110 -10.58 -6.24 -8.39
C TYR A 110 -10.04 -5.46 -7.19
N THR A 111 -9.85 -6.11 -6.04
CA THR A 111 -9.52 -5.42 -4.78
C THR A 111 -8.29 -4.54 -4.92
N GLY A 112 -7.19 -5.07 -5.46
CA GLY A 112 -5.96 -4.31 -5.65
C GLY A 112 -6.13 -3.14 -6.62
N LEU A 113 -6.83 -3.37 -7.75
CA LEU A 113 -7.17 -2.33 -8.72
C LEU A 113 -7.94 -1.20 -8.05
N LYS A 114 -8.99 -1.52 -7.28
CA LYS A 114 -9.84 -0.51 -6.64
C LYS A 114 -9.09 0.28 -5.58
N ILE A 115 -8.29 -0.40 -4.75
CA ILE A 115 -7.45 0.28 -3.74
C ILE A 115 -6.47 1.23 -4.41
N LEU A 116 -5.74 0.76 -5.43
CA LEU A 116 -4.69 1.55 -6.05
C LEU A 116 -5.23 2.75 -6.81
N HIS A 117 -6.31 2.57 -7.59
CA HIS A 117 -6.97 3.69 -8.28
C HIS A 117 -7.52 4.72 -7.29
N THR A 118 -8.21 4.29 -6.24
CA THR A 118 -8.71 5.21 -5.20
C THR A 118 -7.58 5.99 -4.52
N LEU A 119 -6.46 5.32 -4.21
CA LEU A 119 -5.29 5.99 -3.63
C LEU A 119 -4.65 6.97 -4.62
N TYR A 120 -4.57 6.61 -5.90
CA TYR A 120 -4.05 7.49 -6.95
C TYR A 120 -4.94 8.73 -7.12
N ASP A 121 -6.26 8.54 -7.26
CA ASP A 121 -7.23 9.64 -7.35
C ASP A 121 -7.14 10.57 -6.13
N LYS A 122 -6.99 10.00 -4.93
CA LYS A 122 -6.78 10.77 -3.72
C LYS A 122 -5.48 11.56 -3.74
N CYS A 123 -4.40 11.01 -4.27
CA CYS A 123 -3.14 11.75 -4.46
C CYS A 123 -3.29 12.91 -5.44
N ILE A 124 -4.00 12.71 -6.55
CA ILE A 124 -4.29 13.79 -7.53
C ILE A 124 -5.13 14.88 -6.88
N TYR A 125 -6.18 14.51 -6.14
CA TYR A 125 -7.00 15.46 -5.41
C TYR A 125 -6.20 16.33 -4.42
N GLU A 126 -5.19 15.73 -3.76
CA GLU A 126 -4.29 16.42 -2.82
C GLU A 126 -3.14 17.18 -3.54
N ASN A 127 -3.15 17.27 -4.87
CA ASN A 127 -2.10 17.89 -5.66
C ASN A 127 -0.69 17.32 -5.36
N ILE A 128 -0.58 16.00 -5.27
CA ILE A 128 0.71 15.31 -5.16
C ILE A 128 1.25 15.10 -6.57
N GLU A 129 2.49 15.57 -6.81
CA GLU A 129 3.16 15.42 -8.09
C GLU A 129 3.63 13.99 -8.33
N PHE A 130 3.50 13.52 -9.58
CA PHE A 130 4.00 12.22 -10.04
C PHE A 130 4.99 12.40 -11.19
N LYS A 131 6.09 11.63 -11.14
CA LYS A 131 6.95 11.37 -12.30
C LYS A 131 6.87 9.89 -12.63
N ASN A 132 6.20 9.59 -13.73
CA ASN A 132 6.03 8.25 -14.25
C ASN A 132 7.13 7.93 -15.26
N GLU A 133 7.42 6.63 -15.46
CA GLU A 133 8.43 6.14 -16.39
C GLU A 133 9.86 6.58 -16.03
N TYR A 134 10.11 6.69 -14.72
CA TYR A 134 11.42 6.96 -14.12
C TYR A 134 11.93 5.72 -13.41
N PHE A 135 12.96 5.10 -13.95
CA PHE A 135 13.58 3.92 -13.35
C PHE A 135 14.60 4.33 -12.29
N PHE A 136 14.42 3.89 -11.05
CA PHE A 136 15.36 4.12 -9.96
C PHE A 136 16.70 3.45 -10.26
N LEU A 137 17.80 4.20 -10.18
CA LEU A 137 19.15 3.70 -10.38
C LEU A 137 19.91 3.58 -9.06
N ASP A 138 19.98 4.68 -8.29
CA ASP A 138 20.77 4.72 -7.07
C ASP A 138 20.34 5.85 -6.14
N LEU A 139 20.81 5.83 -4.90
CA LEU A 139 20.67 6.90 -3.93
C LEU A 139 21.81 7.92 -4.05
N ILE A 140 21.52 9.20 -3.86
CA ILE A 140 22.53 10.24 -3.74
C ILE A 140 22.91 10.36 -2.27
N ILE A 141 24.13 9.92 -1.93
CA ILE A 141 24.65 9.97 -0.57
C ILE A 141 25.74 11.05 -0.50
N LYS A 142 25.59 12.01 0.44
CA LYS A 142 26.58 13.03 0.78
C LYS A 142 26.80 13.02 2.29
N ASP A 143 28.05 12.95 2.73
CA ASP A 143 28.40 12.96 4.13
C ASP A 143 27.58 11.94 4.97
N ASN A 144 27.48 10.71 4.48
CA ASN A 144 26.69 9.62 5.06
C ASN A 144 25.18 9.93 5.21
N THR A 145 24.67 10.88 4.45
CA THR A 145 23.25 11.29 4.45
C THR A 145 22.65 11.12 3.06
N CYS A 146 21.47 10.50 2.99
CA CYS A 146 20.71 10.42 1.74
C CYS A 146 20.08 11.80 1.45
N VAL A 147 20.48 12.40 0.34
CA VAL A 147 20.01 13.72 -0.11
C VAL A 147 19.14 13.66 -1.37
N GLY A 148 18.84 12.48 -1.88
CA GLY A 148 18.04 12.28 -3.06
C GLY A 148 18.28 10.94 -3.73
N ALA A 149 17.88 10.85 -4.99
CA ALA A 149 18.06 9.65 -5.80
C ALA A 149 18.30 9.98 -7.28
N VAL A 150 18.92 9.03 -7.98
CA VAL A 150 19.21 9.08 -9.41
C VAL A 150 18.22 8.18 -10.13
N PHE A 151 17.68 8.68 -11.22
CA PHE A 151 16.71 7.98 -12.04
C PHE A 151 17.10 8.01 -13.51
N TYR A 152 16.70 6.99 -14.24
CA TYR A 152 16.70 6.99 -15.69
C TYR A 152 15.29 7.39 -16.17
N ASP A 153 15.18 8.52 -16.83
CA ASP A 153 13.97 8.97 -17.54
C ASP A 153 13.83 8.13 -18.80
N ILE A 154 12.90 7.16 -18.76
CA ILE A 154 12.72 6.17 -19.82
C ILE A 154 12.24 6.82 -21.11
N VAL A 155 11.43 7.86 -21.01
CA VAL A 155 10.84 8.56 -22.17
C VAL A 155 11.89 9.35 -22.92
N ASN A 156 12.74 10.10 -22.20
CA ASN A 156 13.74 10.99 -22.80
C ASN A 156 15.11 10.33 -22.97
N GLY A 157 15.35 9.16 -22.38
CA GLY A 157 16.64 8.49 -22.44
C GLY A 157 17.75 9.17 -21.63
N GLU A 158 17.41 9.90 -20.58
CA GLU A 158 18.33 10.72 -19.80
C GLU A 158 18.43 10.28 -18.34
N VAL A 159 19.60 10.50 -17.74
CA VAL A 159 19.78 10.32 -16.29
C VAL A 159 19.41 11.63 -15.59
N LYS A 160 18.56 11.54 -14.57
CA LYS A 160 18.07 12.68 -13.77
C LYS A 160 18.40 12.48 -12.30
N GLU A 161 18.88 13.52 -11.66
CA GLU A 161 19.02 13.60 -10.21
C GLU A 161 17.81 14.33 -9.62
N ILE A 162 17.24 13.77 -8.55
CA ILE A 162 16.14 14.39 -7.79
C ILE A 162 16.58 14.49 -6.34
N LEU A 163 16.74 15.72 -5.86
CA LEU A 163 17.13 15.99 -4.49
C LEU A 163 15.90 16.00 -3.58
N ALA A 164 16.04 15.42 -2.39
CA ALA A 164 14.99 15.36 -1.39
C ALA A 164 15.58 15.35 0.02
N LYS A 165 14.89 15.98 0.98
CA LYS A 165 15.27 15.92 2.40
C LYS A 165 15.04 14.54 3.02
N THR A 166 14.09 13.79 2.49
CA THR A 166 13.75 12.42 2.91
C THR A 166 13.38 11.61 1.68
N THR A 167 13.97 10.44 1.54
CA THR A 167 13.66 9.48 0.47
C THR A 167 13.05 8.23 1.07
N ILE A 168 11.87 7.82 0.55
CA ILE A 168 11.19 6.59 0.93
C ILE A 168 11.27 5.62 -0.24
N ILE A 169 11.92 4.48 -0.03
CA ILE A 169 11.99 3.40 -1.03
C ILE A 169 10.80 2.48 -0.79
N ALA A 170 9.95 2.33 -1.81
CA ALA A 170 8.77 1.48 -1.78
C ALA A 170 8.60 0.76 -3.14
N THR A 171 9.69 0.18 -3.62
CA THR A 171 9.80 -0.36 -4.98
C THR A 171 9.15 -1.74 -5.16
N GLY A 172 8.69 -2.34 -4.08
CA GLY A 172 8.15 -3.69 -4.08
C GLY A 172 9.26 -4.76 -4.15
N GLY A 173 8.88 -5.99 -4.51
CA GLY A 173 9.77 -7.14 -4.62
C GLY A 173 9.47 -7.98 -5.86
#